data_7912cfae255daae52f3d78a907321361
#
_entry.id   7912cfae255daae52f3d78a907321361
#
_cell.length_a   1.000
_cell.length_b   1.000
_cell.length_c   1.000
_cell.angle_alpha   90.00
_cell.angle_beta   90.00
_cell.angle_gamma   90.00
#
_symmetry.space_group_name_H-M   'P 1'
#
loop_
_entity.id
_entity.type
_entity.pdbx_description
1 polymer ?
#
loop_
_entity_poly.entity_id
_entity_poly.type
_entity_poly.pdbx_seq_one_letter_code
_entity_poly.pdbx_strand_id
1 'polypeptide(L)'
;MRKRDTSRWGVGKLYPSPAFWSRNEATDGLHTIQIGNQLLDILIRDRRSSTTVVTFQHRVSVRTPFPTLVGEKFTGEAGVNLIAVADPSVGLDPEVSLGWYLGNRAIGHLKPILHPILSEAIDAFHPKRLIFFGNSGGGYAAMNYAADFPNSIALTVNPRLDLSQGQDQDWATYMTKCHGAVGRTPYQRISSEYGVNLADAIPSSAQFYAAMYHNTGDSEFLEKNHAPFVKSRTGDLYIAERLDFDGNGHVPIPRDKLIETVRELATPSVPQSEAMKAAGFIRHI
;
A
#
# COMPACT_ATOMS: atom_id res chain seq x y z
N MET A 1 -16.06 12.85 -11.23
CA MET A 1 -15.49 12.51 -9.92
C MET A 1 -16.29 11.39 -9.26
N ARG A 2 -15.64 10.50 -8.54
CA ARG A 2 -16.31 9.47 -7.74
C ARG A 2 -17.10 10.11 -6.60
N LYS A 3 -18.28 9.55 -6.27
CA LYS A 3 -19.10 10.04 -5.15
C LYS A 3 -18.28 9.97 -3.85
N ARG A 4 -18.19 11.10 -3.13
CA ARG A 4 -17.54 11.15 -1.82
C ARG A 4 -18.56 10.83 -0.72
N ASP A 5 -18.16 9.95 0.22
CA ASP A 5 -18.94 9.62 1.41
C ASP A 5 -17.98 9.25 2.56
N THR A 6 -17.96 10.08 3.57
CA THR A 6 -17.13 9.91 4.78
C THR A 6 -17.93 9.58 6.03
N SER A 7 -19.24 9.41 5.90
CA SER A 7 -20.17 9.20 7.02
C SER A 7 -19.78 8.04 7.92
N ARG A 8 -19.16 7.01 7.35
CA ARG A 8 -18.68 5.82 8.04
C ARG A 8 -17.63 6.10 9.12
N TRP A 9 -16.82 7.17 8.95
CA TRP A 9 -15.69 7.47 9.84
C TRP A 9 -15.92 8.66 10.75
N GLY A 10 -17.15 9.21 10.76
CA GLY A 10 -17.53 10.35 11.60
C GLY A 10 -17.11 11.70 11.02
N VAL A 11 -17.00 12.69 11.89
CA VAL A 11 -16.57 14.04 11.49
C VAL A 11 -15.07 14.06 11.32
N GLY A 12 -14.60 14.24 10.08
CA GLY A 12 -13.19 14.35 9.75
C GLY A 12 -12.63 15.76 9.98
N LYS A 13 -11.32 15.86 10.20
CA LYS A 13 -10.58 17.13 10.20
C LYS A 13 -10.15 17.47 8.78
N LEU A 14 -10.38 18.72 8.35
CA LEU A 14 -9.97 19.22 7.05
C LEU A 14 -8.74 20.12 7.17
N TYR A 15 -7.74 19.87 6.36
CA TYR A 15 -6.48 20.62 6.31
C TYR A 15 -6.30 21.25 4.93
N PRO A 16 -5.97 22.55 4.84
CA PRO A 16 -5.90 23.25 3.56
C PRO A 16 -4.65 22.91 2.74
N SER A 17 -3.67 22.24 3.31
CA SER A 17 -2.47 21.79 2.59
C SER A 17 -1.67 20.75 3.39
N PRO A 18 -0.73 20.00 2.76
CA PRO A 18 0.21 19.13 3.46
C PRO A 18 1.07 19.89 4.50
N ALA A 19 1.51 21.11 4.20
CA ALA A 19 2.30 21.91 5.12
C ALA A 19 1.51 22.30 6.38
N PHE A 20 0.20 22.43 6.28
CA PHE A 20 -0.65 22.69 7.45
C PHE A 20 -0.84 21.43 8.30
N TRP A 21 -0.92 20.26 7.64
CA TRP A 21 -0.96 18.97 8.33
C TRP A 21 0.28 18.76 9.21
N SER A 22 1.48 18.98 8.68
CA SER A 22 2.72 18.78 9.42
C SER A 22 2.92 19.70 10.64
N ARG A 23 2.05 20.68 10.83
CA ARG A 23 2.01 21.56 12.01
C ARG A 23 0.99 21.12 13.06
N ASN A 24 0.22 20.06 12.78
CA ASN A 24 -0.84 19.56 13.65
C ASN A 24 -0.48 18.18 14.17
N GLU A 25 -0.93 17.88 15.38
CA GLU A 25 -0.79 16.54 15.93
C GLU A 25 -1.69 15.55 15.19
N ALA A 26 -1.13 14.40 14.76
CA ALA A 26 -1.87 13.31 14.17
C ALA A 26 -2.68 12.56 15.25
N THR A 27 -3.98 12.79 15.28
CA THR A 27 -4.88 12.23 16.30
C THR A 27 -5.81 11.18 15.72
N ASP A 28 -6.47 10.40 16.57
CA ASP A 28 -7.50 9.42 16.12
C ASP A 28 -8.59 10.12 15.31
N GLY A 29 -9.00 9.50 14.20
CA GLY A 29 -10.06 9.99 13.34
C GLY A 29 -9.69 10.06 11.85
N LEU A 30 -10.63 10.61 11.07
CA LEU A 30 -10.45 10.88 9.65
C LEU A 30 -9.79 12.25 9.45
N HIS A 31 -8.73 12.27 8.65
CA HIS A 31 -8.03 13.47 8.22
C HIS A 31 -8.14 13.61 6.71
N THR A 32 -8.59 14.77 6.26
CA THR A 32 -8.70 15.12 4.84
C THR A 32 -7.75 16.26 4.54
N ILE A 33 -6.79 16.05 3.66
CA ILE A 33 -5.75 17.02 3.33
C ILE A 33 -5.94 17.45 1.89
N GLN A 34 -6.03 18.76 1.65
CA GLN A 34 -6.11 19.29 0.29
C GLN A 34 -4.73 19.24 -0.38
N ILE A 35 -4.67 18.61 -1.56
CA ILE A 35 -3.49 18.50 -2.42
C ILE A 35 -3.86 19.02 -3.81
N GLY A 36 -3.54 20.29 -4.08
CA GLY A 36 -4.02 20.97 -5.27
C GLY A 36 -5.56 21.04 -5.30
N ASN A 37 -6.17 20.50 -6.35
CA ASN A 37 -7.63 20.43 -6.48
C ASN A 37 -8.23 19.07 -6.04
N GLN A 38 -7.45 18.25 -5.35
CA GLN A 38 -7.85 16.92 -4.88
C GLN A 38 -7.78 16.83 -3.36
N LEU A 39 -8.34 15.75 -2.83
CA LEU A 39 -8.34 15.43 -1.40
C LEU A 39 -7.59 14.12 -1.17
N LEU A 40 -6.67 14.14 -0.23
CA LEU A 40 -6.00 12.97 0.32
C LEU A 40 -6.64 12.67 1.68
N ASP A 41 -7.21 11.50 1.81
CA ASP A 41 -7.86 11.06 3.05
C ASP A 41 -7.00 10.02 3.77
N ILE A 42 -6.81 10.23 5.06
CA ILE A 42 -6.08 9.34 5.95
C ILE A 42 -6.95 9.06 7.18
N LEU A 43 -7.14 7.79 7.49
CA LEU A 43 -7.80 7.36 8.73
C LEU A 43 -6.75 6.90 9.72
N ILE A 44 -6.74 7.53 10.87
CA ILE A 44 -5.89 7.17 12.01
C ILE A 44 -6.73 6.47 13.07
N ARG A 45 -6.23 5.34 13.58
CA ARG A 45 -6.79 4.64 14.75
C ARG A 45 -5.68 4.38 15.77
N ASP A 46 -5.70 5.17 16.83
CA ASP A 46 -4.82 4.98 17.97
C ASP A 46 -5.41 3.92 18.92
N ARG A 47 -4.75 2.79 19.01
CA ARG A 47 -5.10 1.70 19.94
C ARG A 47 -4.06 1.54 21.04
N ARG A 48 -3.18 2.54 21.19
CA ARG A 48 -2.09 2.53 22.17
C ARG A 48 -1.16 1.32 22.03
N SER A 49 -1.01 0.83 20.82
CA SER A 49 -0.12 -0.28 20.48
C SER A 49 1.28 0.23 20.19
N SER A 50 2.29 -0.56 20.52
CA SER A 50 3.67 -0.31 20.08
C SER A 50 3.92 -0.71 18.62
N THR A 51 2.90 -1.21 17.91
CA THR A 51 2.94 -1.55 16.51
C THR A 51 1.94 -0.72 15.72
N THR A 52 2.40 -0.14 14.61
CA THR A 52 1.56 0.61 13.67
C THR A 52 1.54 -0.08 12.32
N VAL A 53 0.35 -0.22 11.75
CA VAL A 53 0.13 -0.75 10.41
C VAL A 53 -0.35 0.37 9.50
N VAL A 54 0.41 0.68 8.45
CA VAL A 54 0.00 1.56 7.35
C VAL A 54 -0.65 0.71 6.27
N THR A 55 -1.87 1.06 5.84
CA THR A 55 -2.61 0.23 4.87
C THR A 55 -2.92 0.97 3.59
N PHE A 56 -2.79 0.26 2.47
CA PHE A 56 -3.09 0.73 1.12
C PHE A 56 -4.21 -0.10 0.50
N GLN A 57 -5.16 0.60 -0.15
CA GLN A 57 -6.31 -0.04 -0.76
C GLN A 57 -5.92 -0.90 -1.97
N HIS A 58 -6.66 -1.97 -2.19
CA HIS A 58 -6.65 -2.76 -3.40
C HIS A 58 -7.64 -2.19 -4.44
N ARG A 59 -7.84 -2.90 -5.54
CA ARG A 59 -8.85 -2.58 -6.56
C ARG A 59 -10.23 -2.40 -5.94
N VAL A 60 -10.93 -1.33 -6.33
CA VAL A 60 -12.27 -1.00 -5.86
C VAL A 60 -13.30 -1.08 -6.98
N SER A 61 -14.55 -1.39 -6.64
CA SER A 61 -15.67 -1.35 -7.57
C SER A 61 -15.99 0.08 -8.00
N VAL A 62 -16.52 0.26 -9.22
CA VAL A 62 -17.04 1.55 -9.71
C VAL A 62 -18.12 2.15 -8.80
N ARG A 63 -18.82 1.31 -8.02
CA ARG A 63 -19.88 1.71 -7.09
C ARG A 63 -19.36 2.07 -5.69
N THR A 64 -18.10 1.76 -5.38
CA THR A 64 -17.51 2.06 -4.07
C THR A 64 -17.35 3.57 -3.91
N PRO A 65 -17.87 4.19 -2.84
CA PRO A 65 -17.65 5.61 -2.59
C PRO A 65 -16.17 5.91 -2.31
N PHE A 66 -15.78 7.16 -2.50
CA PHE A 66 -14.47 7.67 -2.08
C PHE A 66 -14.63 8.43 -0.75
N PRO A 67 -13.68 8.36 0.17
CA PRO A 67 -12.45 7.58 0.13
C PRO A 67 -12.67 6.08 0.40
N THR A 68 -11.75 5.24 -0.08
CA THR A 68 -11.69 3.83 0.32
C THR A 68 -10.52 3.65 1.29
N LEU A 69 -10.85 3.41 2.54
CA LEU A 69 -9.89 3.21 3.63
C LEU A 69 -10.03 1.80 4.14
N VAL A 70 -8.96 1.01 4.05
CA VAL A 70 -8.97 -0.41 4.38
C VAL A 70 -8.20 -0.70 5.67
N GLY A 71 -8.44 -1.85 6.29
CA GLY A 71 -7.64 -2.33 7.41
C GLY A 71 -8.29 -2.20 8.78
N GLU A 72 -9.31 -1.34 8.96
CA GLU A 72 -9.88 -1.02 10.28
C GLU A 72 -10.30 -2.26 11.09
N LYS A 73 -10.92 -3.25 10.44
CA LYS A 73 -11.39 -4.46 11.11
C LYS A 73 -10.23 -5.37 11.53
N PHE A 74 -9.35 -5.77 10.60
CA PHE A 74 -8.30 -6.74 10.93
C PHE A 74 -7.24 -6.15 11.88
N THR A 75 -6.90 -4.86 11.74
CA THR A 75 -5.98 -4.19 12.66
C THR A 75 -6.60 -4.01 14.05
N GLY A 76 -7.92 -3.79 14.13
CA GLY A 76 -8.66 -3.76 15.38
C GLY A 76 -8.62 -5.10 16.11
N GLU A 77 -8.85 -6.19 15.40
CA GLU A 77 -8.78 -7.55 15.95
C GLU A 77 -7.35 -8.00 16.27
N ALA A 78 -6.36 -7.50 15.53
CA ALA A 78 -4.96 -7.73 15.84
C ALA A 78 -4.45 -6.86 17.01
N GLY A 79 -5.19 -5.82 17.42
CA GLY A 79 -4.80 -4.93 18.53
C GLY A 79 -3.65 -3.97 18.18
N VAL A 80 -3.55 -3.55 16.92
CA VAL A 80 -2.48 -2.66 16.44
C VAL A 80 -3.02 -1.33 15.96
N ASN A 81 -2.21 -0.25 16.02
CA ASN A 81 -2.58 1.05 15.47
C ASN A 81 -2.74 0.97 13.94
N LEU A 82 -3.56 1.84 13.38
CA LEU A 82 -3.83 1.91 11.96
C LEU A 82 -3.58 3.33 11.42
N ILE A 83 -2.90 3.39 10.28
CA ILE A 83 -2.89 4.53 9.38
C ILE A 83 -3.38 4.02 8.01
N ALA A 84 -4.65 4.24 7.66
CA ALA A 84 -5.18 3.85 6.38
C ALA A 84 -5.18 5.03 5.41
N VAL A 85 -4.64 4.85 4.22
CA VAL A 85 -4.53 5.90 3.21
C VAL A 85 -5.46 5.58 2.04
N ALA A 86 -6.20 6.58 1.56
CA ALA A 86 -6.96 6.47 0.31
C ALA A 86 -6.12 7.01 -0.87
N ASP A 87 -6.15 6.32 -2.00
CA ASP A 87 -5.48 6.81 -3.22
C ASP A 87 -6.31 7.94 -3.86
N PRO A 88 -5.80 9.19 -3.90
CA PRO A 88 -6.56 10.32 -4.44
C PRO A 88 -6.90 10.17 -5.92
N SER A 89 -6.10 9.42 -6.69
CA SER A 89 -6.35 9.18 -8.11
C SER A 89 -7.66 8.41 -8.35
N VAL A 90 -8.02 7.52 -7.42
CA VAL A 90 -9.29 6.77 -7.47
C VAL A 90 -10.50 7.69 -7.28
N GLY A 91 -10.34 8.83 -6.62
CA GLY A 91 -11.38 9.84 -6.45
C GLY A 91 -11.73 10.63 -7.73
N LEU A 92 -10.83 10.66 -8.72
CA LEU A 92 -10.98 11.47 -9.93
C LEU A 92 -12.12 11.03 -10.84
N ASP A 93 -12.28 9.71 -11.01
CA ASP A 93 -13.27 9.14 -11.92
C ASP A 93 -13.79 7.80 -11.37
N PRO A 94 -15.11 7.52 -11.46
CA PRO A 94 -15.67 6.24 -11.01
C PRO A 94 -15.07 5.01 -11.71
N GLU A 95 -14.56 5.15 -12.93
CA GLU A 95 -13.95 4.06 -13.68
C GLU A 95 -12.53 3.75 -13.20
N VAL A 96 -11.84 4.68 -12.53
CA VAL A 96 -10.51 4.43 -11.95
C VAL A 96 -10.68 3.57 -10.71
N SER A 97 -10.45 2.27 -10.86
CA SER A 97 -10.57 1.28 -9.79
C SER A 97 -9.31 1.18 -8.93
N LEU A 98 -8.15 1.63 -9.47
CA LEU A 98 -6.83 1.51 -8.87
C LEU A 98 -5.90 2.57 -9.45
N GLY A 99 -5.07 3.20 -8.61
CA GLY A 99 -4.06 4.19 -9.01
C GLY A 99 -2.67 3.89 -8.41
N TRP A 100 -2.53 2.76 -7.70
CA TRP A 100 -1.27 2.27 -7.11
C TRP A 100 -0.52 3.30 -6.27
N TYR A 101 -1.18 4.38 -5.85
CA TYR A 101 -0.57 5.50 -5.12
C TYR A 101 0.57 6.18 -5.87
N LEU A 102 0.56 6.10 -7.20
CA LEU A 102 1.55 6.74 -8.05
C LEU A 102 1.34 8.27 -8.13
N GLY A 103 0.08 8.70 -8.08
CA GLY A 103 -0.32 10.08 -8.32
C GLY A 103 -0.99 10.24 -9.68
N ASN A 104 -1.01 11.44 -10.24
CA ASN A 104 -1.66 11.73 -11.50
C ASN A 104 -1.20 13.07 -12.08
N ARG A 105 -1.64 13.41 -13.29
CA ARG A 105 -1.22 14.64 -13.99
C ARG A 105 -1.46 15.93 -13.19
N ALA A 106 -2.50 15.97 -12.35
CA ALA A 106 -2.86 17.19 -11.63
C ALA A 106 -2.03 17.45 -10.38
N ILE A 107 -1.55 16.40 -9.71
CA ILE A 107 -0.77 16.50 -8.47
C ILE A 107 0.69 16.04 -8.64
N GLY A 108 1.04 15.48 -9.81
CA GLY A 108 2.34 14.84 -10.03
C GLY A 108 2.47 13.52 -9.28
N HIS A 109 3.69 13.17 -8.90
CA HIS A 109 3.97 11.99 -8.07
C HIS A 109 3.38 12.14 -6.69
N LEU A 110 2.64 11.12 -6.22
CA LEU A 110 2.06 11.15 -4.89
C LEU A 110 3.10 10.90 -3.79
N LYS A 111 4.13 10.10 -4.06
CA LYS A 111 5.10 9.67 -3.04
C LYS A 111 5.80 10.85 -2.33
N PRO A 112 6.32 11.89 -3.02
CA PRO A 112 6.90 13.07 -2.36
C PRO A 112 5.90 13.88 -1.52
N ILE A 113 4.61 13.80 -1.82
CA ILE A 113 3.55 14.48 -1.07
C ILE A 113 3.16 13.66 0.16
N LEU A 114 3.00 12.34 -0.02
CA LEU A 114 2.48 11.45 1.02
C LEU A 114 3.56 11.06 2.04
N HIS A 115 4.83 10.94 1.63
CA HIS A 115 5.91 10.52 2.53
C HIS A 115 6.03 11.41 3.79
N PRO A 116 6.13 12.75 3.71
CA PRO A 116 6.19 13.59 4.91
C PRO A 116 4.94 13.48 5.78
N ILE A 117 3.77 13.32 5.18
CA ILE A 117 2.51 13.13 5.90
C ILE A 117 2.51 11.79 6.67
N LEU A 118 2.99 10.71 6.03
CA LEU A 118 3.14 9.41 6.69
C LEU A 118 4.18 9.46 7.80
N SER A 119 5.31 10.16 7.60
CA SER A 119 6.33 10.32 8.63
C SER A 119 5.76 10.97 9.89
N GLU A 120 5.05 12.10 9.75
CA GLU A 120 4.37 12.78 10.87
C GLU A 120 3.34 11.86 11.55
N ALA A 121 2.51 11.16 10.78
CA ALA A 121 1.51 10.26 11.32
C ALA A 121 2.13 9.04 12.04
N ILE A 122 3.22 8.50 11.54
CA ILE A 122 3.96 7.40 12.16
C ILE A 122 4.67 7.87 13.42
N ASP A 123 5.33 9.03 13.36
CA ASP A 123 6.08 9.60 14.48
C ASP A 123 5.17 9.91 15.67
N ALA A 124 3.91 10.28 15.42
CA ALA A 124 2.93 10.51 16.49
C ALA A 124 2.68 9.26 17.37
N PHE A 125 2.89 8.06 16.82
CA PHE A 125 2.71 6.79 17.54
C PHE A 125 4.01 6.27 18.18
N HIS A 126 5.17 6.77 17.77
CA HIS A 126 6.49 6.23 18.19
C HIS A 126 6.56 4.69 18.15
N PRO A 127 6.20 4.06 17.01
CA PRO A 127 6.04 2.62 16.98
C PRO A 127 7.39 1.90 17.10
N LYS A 128 7.43 0.83 17.91
CA LYS A 128 8.58 -0.10 17.93
C LYS A 128 8.57 -1.06 16.74
N ARG A 129 7.40 -1.24 16.12
CA ARG A 129 7.20 -2.05 14.92
C ARG A 129 6.34 -1.30 13.93
N LEU A 130 6.83 -1.18 12.70
CA LEU A 130 6.12 -0.56 11.58
C LEU A 130 5.88 -1.58 10.47
N ILE A 131 4.62 -1.72 10.06
CA ILE A 131 4.21 -2.64 9.00
C ILE A 131 3.46 -1.85 7.94
N PHE A 132 3.86 -1.96 6.69
CA PHE A 132 3.13 -1.49 5.52
C PHE A 132 2.36 -2.66 4.93
N PHE A 133 1.05 -2.54 4.82
CA PHE A 133 0.19 -3.62 4.34
C PHE A 133 -0.53 -3.26 3.06
N GLY A 134 -0.54 -4.20 2.11
CA GLY A 134 -1.35 -4.09 0.91
C GLY A 134 -1.60 -5.41 0.21
N ASN A 135 -2.80 -5.53 -0.36
CA ASN A 135 -3.20 -6.66 -1.20
C ASN A 135 -3.19 -6.22 -2.67
N SER A 136 -2.72 -7.07 -3.58
CA SER A 136 -2.72 -6.82 -5.03
C SER A 136 -2.05 -5.48 -5.39
N GLY A 137 -2.78 -4.54 -5.98
CA GLY A 137 -2.28 -3.19 -6.26
C GLY A 137 -1.88 -2.38 -5.02
N GLY A 138 -2.53 -2.62 -3.87
CA GLY A 138 -2.09 -2.06 -2.58
C GLY A 138 -0.75 -2.64 -2.12
N GLY A 139 -0.44 -3.88 -2.54
CA GLY A 139 0.86 -4.51 -2.29
C GLY A 139 2.02 -3.81 -3.00
N TYR A 140 1.77 -3.28 -4.21
CA TYR A 140 2.72 -2.39 -4.88
C TYR A 140 3.05 -1.17 -4.00
N ALA A 141 2.01 -0.49 -3.51
CA ALA A 141 2.19 0.68 -2.66
C ALA A 141 2.91 0.33 -1.35
N ALA A 142 2.53 -0.77 -0.69
CA ALA A 142 3.17 -1.20 0.55
C ALA A 142 4.68 -1.40 0.39
N MET A 143 5.12 -2.06 -0.69
CA MET A 143 6.55 -2.24 -1.02
C MET A 143 7.24 -0.91 -1.33
N ASN A 144 6.59 -0.10 -2.20
CA ASN A 144 7.16 1.17 -2.64
C ASN A 144 7.36 2.17 -1.49
N TYR A 145 6.41 2.25 -0.56
CA TYR A 145 6.51 3.17 0.58
C TYR A 145 7.40 2.61 1.70
N ALA A 146 7.36 1.31 1.97
CA ALA A 146 8.26 0.68 2.97
C ALA A 146 9.74 0.93 2.67
N ALA A 147 10.12 1.05 1.40
CA ALA A 147 11.49 1.33 0.98
C ALA A 147 12.08 2.63 1.55
N ASP A 148 11.23 3.58 1.96
CA ASP A 148 11.66 4.85 2.55
C ASP A 148 11.68 4.82 4.10
N PHE A 149 11.27 3.71 4.72
CA PHE A 149 11.19 3.55 6.18
C PHE A 149 12.05 2.37 6.63
N PRO A 150 13.31 2.62 7.00
CA PRO A 150 14.24 1.58 7.41
C PRO A 150 13.68 0.72 8.55
N ASN A 151 14.00 -0.59 8.51
CA ASN A 151 13.54 -1.59 9.47
C ASN A 151 12.02 -1.84 9.51
N SER A 152 11.24 -1.26 8.61
CA SER A 152 9.82 -1.61 8.46
C SER A 152 9.63 -2.98 7.81
N ILE A 153 8.42 -3.53 7.92
CA ILE A 153 8.01 -4.75 7.22
C ILE A 153 6.98 -4.38 6.16
N ALA A 154 7.20 -4.72 4.91
CA ALA A 154 6.18 -4.71 3.87
C ALA A 154 5.47 -6.07 3.84
N LEU A 155 4.30 -6.17 4.47
CA LEU A 155 3.43 -7.34 4.38
C LEU A 155 2.54 -7.20 3.13
N THR A 156 2.79 -8.01 2.13
CA THR A 156 2.03 -7.97 0.88
C THR A 156 1.30 -9.29 0.63
N VAL A 157 0.13 -9.19 -0.01
CA VAL A 157 -0.67 -10.35 -0.41
C VAL A 157 -0.89 -10.30 -1.90
N ASN A 158 -0.42 -11.31 -2.64
CA ASN A 158 -0.47 -11.35 -4.11
C ASN A 158 -0.10 -10.00 -4.73
N PRO A 159 1.05 -9.38 -4.40
CA PRO A 159 1.37 -8.02 -4.82
C PRO A 159 1.60 -7.94 -6.32
N ARG A 160 1.14 -6.85 -6.94
CA ARG A 160 1.54 -6.50 -8.29
C ARG A 160 2.83 -5.69 -8.22
N LEU A 161 3.94 -6.24 -8.70
CA LEU A 161 5.29 -5.69 -8.52
C LEU A 161 5.82 -4.97 -9.77
N ASP A 162 5.28 -5.32 -10.93
CA ASP A 162 5.55 -4.67 -12.20
C ASP A 162 4.22 -4.31 -12.89
N LEU A 163 3.87 -3.03 -12.91
CA LEU A 163 2.64 -2.55 -13.53
C LEU A 163 2.70 -2.48 -15.06
N SER A 164 3.90 -2.63 -15.65
CA SER A 164 4.08 -2.71 -17.10
C SER A 164 3.75 -4.10 -17.65
N GLN A 165 3.77 -5.12 -16.79
CA GLN A 165 3.39 -6.49 -17.14
C GLN A 165 1.87 -6.64 -17.12
N GLY A 166 1.31 -6.96 -18.24
CA GLY A 166 -0.13 -7.10 -18.42
C GLY A 166 -0.79 -5.76 -18.73
N GLN A 167 -1.35 -5.68 -19.92
CA GLN A 167 -2.19 -4.56 -20.35
C GLN A 167 -3.61 -4.81 -19.84
N ASP A 168 -3.79 -4.78 -18.53
CA ASP A 168 -5.13 -4.89 -18.00
C ASP A 168 -5.92 -3.57 -18.15
N GLN A 169 -7.22 -3.72 -18.07
CA GLN A 169 -8.16 -2.60 -18.20
C GLN A 169 -7.92 -1.53 -17.12
N ASP A 170 -7.49 -1.91 -15.92
CA ASP A 170 -7.26 -0.98 -14.82
C ASP A 170 -6.10 -0.04 -15.14
N TRP A 171 -5.00 -0.57 -15.72
CA TRP A 171 -3.86 0.24 -16.15
C TRP A 171 -4.24 1.20 -17.28
N ALA A 172 -4.93 0.70 -18.31
CA ALA A 172 -5.39 1.54 -19.42
C ALA A 172 -6.34 2.64 -18.96
N THR A 173 -7.25 2.34 -18.04
CA THR A 173 -8.18 3.32 -17.45
C THR A 173 -7.43 4.37 -16.63
N TYR A 174 -6.49 3.95 -15.78
CA TYR A 174 -5.66 4.87 -15.01
C TYR A 174 -4.86 5.81 -15.92
N MET A 175 -4.19 5.28 -16.96
CA MET A 175 -3.43 6.09 -17.90
C MET A 175 -4.30 7.12 -18.63
N THR A 176 -5.48 6.72 -19.06
CA THR A 176 -6.40 7.60 -19.78
C THR A 176 -7.02 8.65 -18.85
N LYS A 177 -7.59 8.24 -17.72
CA LYS A 177 -8.34 9.11 -16.83
C LYS A 177 -7.46 9.99 -15.95
N CYS A 178 -6.34 9.45 -15.46
CA CYS A 178 -5.46 10.16 -14.54
C CYS A 178 -4.38 10.99 -15.25
N HIS A 179 -3.95 10.57 -16.45
CA HIS A 179 -2.89 11.24 -17.19
C HIS A 179 -3.32 11.82 -18.53
N GLY A 180 -4.51 11.47 -19.04
CA GLY A 180 -4.94 11.84 -20.38
C GLY A 180 -4.11 11.16 -21.47
N ALA A 181 -3.48 10.04 -21.16
CA ALA A 181 -2.58 9.32 -22.04
C ALA A 181 -3.34 8.25 -22.82
N VAL A 182 -3.13 8.22 -24.14
CA VAL A 182 -3.72 7.24 -25.04
C VAL A 182 -2.63 6.72 -25.98
N GLY A 183 -2.52 5.41 -26.08
CA GLY A 183 -1.58 4.74 -26.98
C GLY A 183 -0.22 4.42 -26.33
N ARG A 184 0.61 3.67 -27.09
CA ARG A 184 1.83 3.04 -26.57
C ARG A 184 2.88 4.02 -26.08
N THR A 185 3.18 5.05 -26.88
CA THR A 185 4.27 6.01 -26.55
C THR A 185 3.99 6.83 -25.30
N PRO A 186 2.82 7.45 -25.09
CA PRO A 186 2.46 8.08 -23.83
C PRO A 186 2.51 7.12 -22.64
N TYR A 187 2.07 5.86 -22.80
CA TYR A 187 2.13 4.85 -21.75
C TYR A 187 3.57 4.55 -21.32
N GLN A 188 4.46 4.33 -22.28
CA GLN A 188 5.89 4.08 -21.99
C GLN A 188 6.55 5.24 -21.26
N ARG A 189 6.29 6.48 -21.69
CA ARG A 189 6.82 7.67 -21.04
C ARG A 189 6.37 7.76 -19.57
N ILE A 190 5.07 7.63 -19.32
CA ILE A 190 4.52 7.71 -17.95
C ILE A 190 5.03 6.52 -17.10
N SER A 191 5.11 5.32 -17.66
CA SER A 191 5.66 4.15 -16.98
C SER A 191 7.10 4.37 -16.52
N SER A 192 7.92 4.97 -17.38
CA SER A 192 9.30 5.33 -17.03
C SER A 192 9.36 6.45 -15.99
N GLU A 193 8.50 7.47 -16.12
CA GLU A 193 8.45 8.61 -15.20
C GLU A 193 8.01 8.19 -13.79
N TYR A 194 7.03 7.30 -13.67
CA TYR A 194 6.43 6.92 -12.38
C TYR A 194 7.03 5.65 -11.75
N GLY A 195 8.07 5.05 -12.36
CA GLY A 195 8.78 3.93 -11.75
C GLY A 195 7.89 2.71 -11.51
N VAL A 196 7.14 2.28 -12.52
CA VAL A 196 6.07 1.27 -12.42
C VAL A 196 6.56 -0.16 -12.18
N ASN A 197 7.86 -0.42 -12.32
CA ASN A 197 8.50 -1.69 -11.96
C ASN A 197 9.26 -1.51 -10.63
N LEU A 198 8.83 -2.19 -9.59
CA LEU A 198 9.45 -2.08 -8.26
C LEU A 198 10.88 -2.65 -8.21
N ALA A 199 11.24 -3.56 -9.10
CA ALA A 199 12.61 -4.04 -9.19
C ALA A 199 13.60 -2.92 -9.51
N ASP A 200 13.16 -1.94 -10.31
CA ASP A 200 13.95 -0.77 -10.69
C ASP A 200 13.71 0.44 -9.77
N ALA A 201 12.48 0.59 -9.26
CA ALA A 201 12.07 1.75 -8.47
C ALA A 201 12.58 1.73 -7.02
N ILE A 202 12.72 0.54 -6.42
CA ILE A 202 13.25 0.41 -5.06
C ILE A 202 14.78 0.51 -5.11
N PRO A 203 15.40 1.49 -4.42
CA PRO A 203 16.86 1.60 -4.37
C PRO A 203 17.52 0.33 -3.79
N SER A 204 18.70 -0.03 -4.28
CA SER A 204 19.48 -1.14 -3.71
C SER A 204 19.93 -0.89 -2.27
N SER A 205 19.97 0.39 -1.87
CA SER A 205 20.27 0.81 -0.49
C SER A 205 19.07 0.74 0.45
N ALA A 206 17.86 0.38 -0.03
CA ALA A 206 16.69 0.29 0.82
C ALA A 206 16.83 -0.81 1.88
N GLN A 207 16.46 -0.49 3.12
CA GLN A 207 16.66 -1.36 4.29
C GLN A 207 15.32 -1.68 4.96
N PHE A 208 14.50 -2.49 4.33
CA PHE A 208 13.24 -2.97 4.88
C PHE A 208 13.10 -4.49 4.67
N TYR A 209 12.08 -5.09 5.25
CA TYR A 209 11.80 -6.52 5.19
C TYR A 209 10.57 -6.76 4.32
N ALA A 210 10.70 -7.53 3.25
CA ALA A 210 9.59 -7.89 2.37
C ALA A 210 9.00 -9.25 2.78
N ALA A 211 7.85 -9.23 3.46
CA ALA A 211 7.04 -10.40 3.80
C ALA A 211 5.97 -10.59 2.72
N MET A 212 6.20 -11.50 1.79
CA MET A 212 5.39 -11.67 0.60
C MET A 212 4.53 -12.93 0.70
N TYR A 213 3.23 -12.76 0.90
CA TYR A 213 2.24 -13.85 0.90
C TYR A 213 1.67 -14.05 -0.50
N HIS A 214 1.62 -15.29 -0.96
CA HIS A 214 1.03 -15.64 -2.26
C HIS A 214 0.08 -16.82 -2.18
N ASN A 215 -1.03 -16.69 -2.87
CA ASN A 215 -1.92 -17.79 -3.18
C ASN A 215 -1.35 -18.61 -4.35
N THR A 216 -1.00 -19.87 -4.12
CA THR A 216 -0.46 -20.76 -5.17
C THR A 216 -1.47 -21.11 -6.25
N GLY A 217 -2.76 -20.87 -6.02
CA GLY A 217 -3.81 -21.00 -7.05
C GLY A 217 -3.78 -19.91 -8.12
N ASP A 218 -2.93 -18.86 -7.95
CA ASP A 218 -2.70 -17.76 -8.91
C ASP A 218 -1.32 -17.94 -9.58
N SER A 219 -1.11 -19.06 -10.27
CA SER A 219 0.18 -19.44 -10.85
C SER A 219 0.68 -18.42 -11.89
N GLU A 220 -0.22 -17.88 -12.71
CA GLU A 220 0.15 -16.88 -13.72
C GLU A 220 0.73 -15.61 -13.08
N PHE A 221 0.15 -15.16 -11.97
CA PHE A 221 0.61 -13.98 -11.26
C PHE A 221 1.96 -14.23 -10.57
N LEU A 222 2.14 -15.43 -10.00
CA LEU A 222 3.42 -15.86 -9.43
C LEU A 222 4.54 -15.86 -10.49
N GLU A 223 4.30 -16.44 -11.65
CA GLU A 223 5.31 -16.55 -12.70
C GLU A 223 5.64 -15.20 -13.35
N LYS A 224 4.63 -14.36 -13.64
CA LYS A 224 4.82 -13.13 -14.40
C LYS A 224 5.19 -11.92 -13.57
N ASN A 225 4.77 -11.86 -12.31
CA ASN A 225 4.99 -10.70 -11.45
C ASN A 225 5.99 -10.98 -10.34
N HIS A 226 5.78 -12.07 -9.61
CA HIS A 226 6.50 -12.34 -8.37
C HIS A 226 7.91 -12.88 -8.62
N ALA A 227 8.03 -14.00 -9.33
CA ALA A 227 9.31 -14.67 -9.55
C ALA A 227 10.38 -13.75 -10.20
N PRO A 228 10.07 -12.91 -11.20
CA PRO A 228 11.04 -11.96 -11.75
C PRO A 228 11.55 -10.96 -10.72
N PHE A 229 10.67 -10.42 -9.87
CA PHE A 229 11.05 -9.49 -8.82
C PHE A 229 11.98 -10.16 -7.79
N VAL A 230 11.59 -11.30 -7.24
CA VAL A 230 12.40 -12.04 -6.27
C VAL A 230 13.80 -12.32 -6.85
N LYS A 231 13.86 -12.86 -8.07
CA LYS A 231 15.12 -13.15 -8.76
C LYS A 231 16.00 -11.91 -8.93
N SER A 232 15.41 -10.74 -9.22
CA SER A 232 16.18 -9.51 -9.45
C SER A 232 16.67 -8.84 -8.17
N ARG A 233 16.01 -9.12 -7.02
CA ARG A 233 16.26 -8.43 -5.75
C ARG A 233 16.83 -9.33 -4.65
N THR A 234 16.99 -10.63 -4.91
CA THR A 234 17.67 -11.55 -3.99
C THR A 234 19.13 -11.12 -3.82
N GLY A 235 19.55 -10.95 -2.56
CA GLY A 235 20.87 -10.44 -2.20
C GLY A 235 20.91 -8.95 -1.82
N ASP A 236 20.00 -8.12 -2.38
CA ASP A 236 19.92 -6.69 -2.07
C ASP A 236 18.89 -6.38 -0.97
N LEU A 237 17.81 -7.15 -0.93
CA LEU A 237 16.68 -6.93 -0.04
C LEU A 237 16.38 -8.19 0.77
N TYR A 238 15.99 -8.01 2.05
CA TYR A 238 15.48 -9.15 2.83
C TYR A 238 14.07 -9.53 2.34
N ILE A 239 13.99 -10.60 1.56
CA ILE A 239 12.74 -11.14 1.03
C ILE A 239 12.47 -12.49 1.71
N ALA A 240 11.24 -12.65 2.24
CA ALA A 240 10.74 -13.94 2.69
C ALA A 240 9.31 -14.14 2.19
N GLU A 241 9.02 -15.36 1.78
CA GLU A 241 7.76 -15.74 1.14
C GLU A 241 6.99 -16.75 1.96
N ARG A 242 5.67 -16.63 1.90
CA ARG A 242 4.74 -17.65 2.35
C ARG A 242 3.81 -18.02 1.20
N LEU A 243 3.83 -19.28 0.79
CA LEU A 243 3.07 -19.81 -0.33
C LEU A 243 1.99 -20.75 0.21
N ASP A 244 0.73 -20.33 0.17
CA ASP A 244 -0.41 -21.12 0.63
C ASP A 244 -1.43 -21.26 -0.50
N PHE A 245 -2.26 -22.32 -0.47
CA PHE A 245 -3.40 -22.45 -1.36
C PHE A 245 -4.67 -21.98 -0.66
N ASP A 246 -5.23 -20.85 -1.09
CA ASP A 246 -6.48 -20.29 -0.56
C ASP A 246 -7.65 -20.39 -1.55
N GLY A 247 -7.41 -20.95 -2.73
CA GLY A 247 -8.40 -21.10 -3.80
C GLY A 247 -7.83 -20.81 -5.17
N ASN A 248 -8.59 -21.04 -6.22
CA ASN A 248 -8.15 -20.81 -7.61
C ASN A 248 -8.20 -19.32 -7.97
N GLY A 249 -7.16 -18.84 -8.65
CA GLY A 249 -7.04 -17.48 -9.17
C GLY A 249 -6.61 -16.46 -8.12
N HIS A 250 -6.83 -15.17 -8.43
CA HIS A 250 -6.39 -14.03 -7.62
C HIS A 250 -7.30 -13.79 -6.41
N VAL A 251 -7.27 -14.70 -5.44
CA VAL A 251 -8.08 -14.60 -4.21
C VAL A 251 -7.31 -13.96 -3.07
N PRO A 252 -7.98 -13.17 -2.19
CA PRO A 252 -7.34 -12.59 -1.02
C PRO A 252 -7.00 -13.66 0.02
N ILE A 253 -6.02 -13.36 0.89
CA ILE A 253 -5.75 -14.16 2.08
C ILE A 253 -7.01 -14.26 2.96
N PRO A 254 -7.34 -15.45 3.53
CA PRO A 254 -8.39 -15.59 4.51
C PRO A 254 -8.18 -14.62 5.70
N ARG A 255 -9.27 -14.02 6.16
CA ARG A 255 -9.20 -12.94 7.16
C ARG A 255 -8.51 -13.39 8.45
N ASP A 256 -8.87 -14.55 8.96
CA ASP A 256 -8.31 -15.05 10.23
C ASP A 256 -6.81 -15.31 10.09
N LYS A 257 -6.38 -15.86 8.95
CA LYS A 257 -4.97 -16.05 8.61
C LYS A 257 -4.23 -14.71 8.52
N LEU A 258 -4.84 -13.66 7.96
CA LEU A 258 -4.26 -12.32 7.94
C LEU A 258 -4.09 -11.76 9.36
N ILE A 259 -5.10 -11.89 10.22
CA ILE A 259 -5.04 -11.41 11.60
C ILE A 259 -3.92 -12.11 12.38
N GLU A 260 -3.83 -13.44 12.26
CA GLU A 260 -2.76 -14.22 12.87
C GLU A 260 -1.39 -13.79 12.36
N THR A 261 -1.22 -13.66 11.03
CA THR A 261 0.02 -13.17 10.41
C THR A 261 0.41 -11.80 10.95
N VAL A 262 -0.54 -10.87 11.05
CA VAL A 262 -0.27 -9.53 11.58
C VAL A 262 0.12 -9.59 13.07
N ARG A 263 -0.51 -10.43 13.89
CA ARG A 263 -0.16 -10.60 15.31
C ARG A 263 1.27 -11.10 15.50
N GLU A 264 1.68 -12.10 14.71
CA GLU A 264 3.06 -12.62 14.73
C GLU A 264 4.08 -11.53 14.34
N LEU A 265 3.81 -10.84 13.23
CA LEU A 265 4.69 -9.76 12.77
C LEU A 265 4.72 -8.56 13.73
N ALA A 266 3.64 -8.34 14.49
CA ALA A 266 3.48 -7.20 15.40
C ALA A 266 4.27 -7.32 16.71
N THR A 267 4.93 -8.43 16.99
CA THR A 267 5.66 -8.67 18.24
C THR A 267 6.98 -7.87 18.28
N PRO A 268 7.06 -6.73 18.99
CA PRO A 268 8.19 -5.81 18.85
C PRO A 268 9.46 -6.27 19.59
N SER A 269 9.33 -7.23 20.51
CA SER A 269 10.47 -7.82 21.25
C SER A 269 11.27 -8.84 20.43
N VAL A 270 10.77 -9.23 19.27
CA VAL A 270 11.38 -10.23 18.38
C VAL A 270 11.93 -9.52 17.15
N PRO A 271 13.15 -9.83 16.65
CA PRO A 271 13.65 -9.28 15.38
C PRO A 271 12.66 -9.53 14.22
N GLN A 272 12.64 -8.64 13.22
CA GLN A 272 11.73 -8.74 12.08
C GLN A 272 11.83 -10.09 11.38
N SER A 273 13.05 -10.57 11.13
CA SER A 273 13.30 -11.86 10.48
C SER A 273 12.71 -13.05 11.26
N GLU A 274 12.81 -13.02 12.58
CA GLU A 274 12.25 -14.08 13.44
C GLU A 274 10.73 -14.00 13.52
N ALA A 275 10.16 -12.79 13.58
CA ALA A 275 8.71 -12.57 13.51
C ALA A 275 8.13 -13.07 12.18
N MET A 276 8.82 -12.81 11.06
CA MET A 276 8.42 -13.31 9.74
C MET A 276 8.49 -14.84 9.68
N LYS A 277 9.54 -15.46 10.25
CA LYS A 277 9.66 -16.92 10.35
C LYS A 277 8.53 -17.52 11.19
N ALA A 278 8.21 -16.92 12.34
CA ALA A 278 7.07 -17.34 13.18
C ALA A 278 5.74 -17.26 12.42
N ALA A 279 5.55 -16.22 11.59
CA ALA A 279 4.40 -16.08 10.72
C ALA A 279 4.41 -16.99 9.48
N GLY A 280 5.37 -17.91 9.36
CA GLY A 280 5.45 -18.90 8.29
C GLY A 280 6.11 -18.43 7.00
N PHE A 281 6.82 -17.31 7.02
CA PHE A 281 7.61 -16.85 5.86
C PHE A 281 8.98 -17.49 5.82
N ILE A 282 9.39 -17.95 4.65
CA ILE A 282 10.69 -18.58 4.38
C ILE A 282 11.55 -17.58 3.60
N ARG A 283 12.74 -17.29 4.12
CA ARG A 283 13.67 -16.35 3.48
C ARG A 283 14.22 -16.91 2.18
N HIS A 284 14.28 -16.07 1.13
CA HIS A 284 15.11 -16.29 -0.05
C HIS A 284 16.57 -15.92 0.26
N ILE A 285 17.48 -16.82 -0.10
CA ILE A 285 18.94 -16.68 0.12
C ILE A 285 19.62 -16.39 -1.22
#